data_8821866f2bd1be216a0b29617f8464c1
#
_entry.id   8821866f2bd1be216a0b29617f8464c1
#
_cell.length_a   1.000
_cell.length_b   1.000
_cell.length_c   1.000
_cell.angle_alpha   90.00
_cell.angle_beta   90.00
_cell.angle_gamma   90.00
#
_symmetry.space_group_name_H-M   'P 1'
#
loop_
_entity.id
_entity.type
_entity.pdbx_description
1 polymer ?
#
loop_
_entity_poly.entity_id
_entity_poly.type
_entity_poly.pdbx_seq_one_letter_code
_entity_poly.pdbx_strand_id
1 'polypeptide(L)'
;MGKTIPVAIIGTAARSSYLYGPILKNLPDDVILVSVWGRTDDSAKKLGESLDVPWYTDINKLIKETNPQIGIVCVAYDANGSVGLMALEHGLHVLLETPIAHKLSEADAIIKSASEQGLKVEVAEQFHRRPPEQLKLKLIQSGLFGKVYTSFNDFAGHGYH
;
A
#
# COMPACT_ATOMS: atom_id res chain seq x y z
N MET A 1 21.33 -10.80 10.42
CA MET A 1 20.71 -9.82 9.52
C MET A 1 19.55 -10.51 8.82
N GLY A 2 18.34 -10.00 8.92
CA GLY A 2 17.19 -10.51 8.18
C GLY A 2 17.40 -10.32 6.67
N LYS A 3 16.75 -11.15 5.85
CA LYS A 3 16.78 -11.00 4.40
C LYS A 3 15.90 -9.81 4.03
N THR A 4 16.47 -8.81 3.32
CA THR A 4 15.72 -7.67 2.80
C THR A 4 14.58 -8.13 1.88
N ILE A 5 13.37 -7.58 2.05
CA ILE A 5 12.18 -7.99 1.32
C ILE A 5 12.08 -7.20 0.01
N PRO A 6 12.05 -7.86 -1.17
CA PRO A 6 11.86 -7.19 -2.45
C PRO A 6 10.42 -6.73 -2.62
N VAL A 7 10.26 -5.46 -3.00
CA VAL A 7 8.97 -4.77 -3.14
C VAL A 7 8.83 -4.21 -4.55
N ALA A 8 7.67 -4.33 -5.14
CA ALA A 8 7.30 -3.62 -6.38
C ALA A 8 6.24 -2.56 -6.09
N ILE A 9 6.31 -1.41 -6.76
CA ILE A 9 5.21 -0.45 -6.78
C ILE A 9 4.31 -0.78 -7.98
N ILE A 10 3.04 -1.05 -7.71
CA ILE A 10 2.02 -1.39 -8.71
C ILE A 10 1.11 -0.18 -8.89
N GLY A 11 1.41 0.60 -9.91
CA GLY A 11 0.70 1.84 -10.22
C GLY A 11 1.60 3.07 -10.22
N THR A 12 1.18 4.07 -10.98
CA THR A 12 1.95 5.30 -11.22
C THR A 12 1.23 6.55 -10.72
N ALA A 13 0.37 6.41 -9.70
CA ALA A 13 -0.27 7.56 -9.06
C ALA A 13 0.78 8.46 -8.38
N ALA A 14 0.44 9.72 -8.16
CA ALA A 14 1.39 10.69 -7.63
C ALA A 14 2.09 10.23 -6.34
N ARG A 15 1.39 9.55 -5.44
CA ARG A 15 1.97 9.01 -4.20
C ARG A 15 3.08 7.99 -4.42
N SER A 16 3.08 7.29 -5.56
CA SER A 16 4.16 6.35 -5.90
C SER A 16 5.52 7.04 -5.94
N SER A 17 5.59 8.27 -6.47
CA SER A 17 6.82 9.03 -6.60
C SER A 17 7.17 9.87 -5.37
N TYR A 18 6.21 10.61 -4.80
CA TYR A 18 6.55 11.54 -3.72
C TYR A 18 6.48 10.92 -2.32
N LEU A 19 5.82 9.78 -2.15
CA LEU A 19 5.63 9.14 -0.84
C LEU A 19 6.34 7.78 -0.78
N TYR A 20 5.85 6.78 -1.54
CA TYR A 20 6.36 5.40 -1.42
C TYR A 20 7.81 5.25 -1.87
N GLY A 21 8.19 5.84 -2.98
CA GLY A 21 9.58 5.79 -3.44
C GLY A 21 10.58 6.29 -2.40
N PRO A 22 10.42 7.50 -1.86
CA PRO A 22 11.27 8.01 -0.78
C PRO A 22 11.24 7.18 0.50
N ILE A 23 10.06 6.68 0.93
CA ILE A 23 9.96 5.83 2.12
C ILE A 23 10.77 4.55 1.95
N LEU A 24 10.62 3.85 0.82
CA LEU A 24 11.33 2.60 0.58
C LEU A 24 12.86 2.81 0.52
N LYS A 25 13.33 3.93 -0.04
CA LYS A 25 14.75 4.29 -0.03
C LYS A 25 15.31 4.57 1.36
N ASN A 26 14.47 4.95 2.32
CA ASN A 26 14.88 5.21 3.71
C ASN A 26 14.80 3.97 4.62
N LEU A 27 14.42 2.81 4.09
CA LEU A 27 14.32 1.54 4.81
C LEU A 27 15.18 0.44 4.18
N PRO A 28 16.46 0.70 3.83
CA PRO A 28 17.29 -0.21 3.01
C PRO A 28 17.61 -1.54 3.70
N ASP A 29 17.54 -1.59 5.03
CA ASP A 29 17.80 -2.82 5.81
C ASP A 29 16.59 -3.76 5.84
N ASP A 30 15.39 -3.23 5.63
CA ASP A 30 14.13 -3.98 5.72
C ASP A 30 13.58 -4.36 4.34
N VAL A 31 13.59 -3.41 3.40
CA VAL A 31 12.95 -3.56 2.08
C VAL A 31 13.84 -3.02 0.97
N ILE A 32 13.68 -3.57 -0.23
CA ILE A 32 14.31 -3.07 -1.44
C ILE A 32 13.27 -2.90 -2.55
N LEU A 33 13.15 -1.70 -3.11
CA LEU A 33 12.35 -1.47 -4.30
C LEU A 33 13.05 -2.09 -5.51
N VAL A 34 12.41 -3.08 -6.14
CA VAL A 34 13.01 -3.82 -7.26
C VAL A 34 12.42 -3.47 -8.61
N SER A 35 11.20 -2.91 -8.66
CA SER A 35 10.55 -2.55 -9.92
C SER A 35 9.30 -1.71 -9.72
N VAL A 36 8.81 -1.13 -10.82
CA VAL A 36 7.51 -0.48 -10.89
C VAL A 36 6.68 -1.05 -12.04
N TRP A 37 5.37 -1.10 -11.84
CA TRP A 37 4.41 -1.45 -12.87
C TRP A 37 3.47 -0.28 -13.15
N GLY A 38 3.15 -0.04 -14.42
CA GLY A 38 2.18 0.95 -14.83
C GLY A 38 1.36 0.48 -16.04
N ARG A 39 0.15 1.02 -16.17
CA ARG A 39 -0.75 0.67 -17.28
C ARG A 39 -0.21 1.10 -18.65
N THR A 40 0.55 2.18 -18.72
CA THR A 40 1.15 2.70 -19.95
C THR A 40 2.66 2.77 -19.83
N ASP A 41 3.36 2.55 -20.95
CA ASP A 41 4.82 2.58 -20.97
C ASP A 41 5.37 3.94 -20.52
N ASP A 42 4.81 5.04 -21.01
CA ASP A 42 5.24 6.41 -20.63
C ASP A 42 5.16 6.64 -19.13
N SER A 43 4.06 6.26 -18.47
CA SER A 43 3.89 6.47 -17.04
C SER A 43 4.77 5.54 -16.21
N ALA A 44 4.91 4.28 -16.62
CA ALA A 44 5.77 3.31 -15.96
C ALA A 44 7.24 3.71 -16.09
N LYS A 45 7.68 4.09 -17.29
CA LYS A 45 9.03 4.58 -17.60
C LYS A 45 9.37 5.80 -16.74
N LYS A 46 8.52 6.83 -16.78
CA LYS A 46 8.74 8.06 -16.00
C LYS A 46 8.93 7.78 -14.51
N LEU A 47 8.13 6.88 -13.94
CA LEU A 47 8.26 6.50 -12.53
C LEU A 47 9.53 5.68 -12.30
N GLY A 48 9.80 4.68 -13.13
CA GLY A 48 10.99 3.83 -13.02
C GLY A 48 12.28 4.63 -13.07
N GLU A 49 12.41 5.55 -14.06
CA GLU A 49 13.56 6.45 -14.16
C GLU A 49 13.69 7.37 -12.94
N SER A 50 12.60 7.90 -12.40
CA SER A 50 12.63 8.77 -11.21
C SER A 50 13.05 8.03 -9.93
N LEU A 51 12.81 6.73 -9.86
CA LEU A 51 13.13 5.88 -8.71
C LEU A 51 14.40 5.03 -8.92
N ASP A 52 14.99 5.09 -10.11
CA ASP A 52 16.16 4.31 -10.50
C ASP A 52 15.94 2.79 -10.40
N VAL A 53 14.80 2.33 -10.95
CA VAL A 53 14.43 0.91 -11.01
C VAL A 53 13.81 0.56 -12.36
N PRO A 54 13.86 -0.71 -12.80
CA PRO A 54 13.20 -1.18 -14.01
C PRO A 54 11.69 -0.98 -13.93
N TRP A 55 11.07 -0.74 -15.09
CA TRP A 55 9.62 -0.54 -15.23
C TRP A 55 9.00 -1.54 -16.20
N TYR A 56 7.72 -1.83 -15.97
CA TYR A 56 6.97 -2.83 -16.73
C TYR A 56 5.53 -2.37 -16.95
N THR A 57 4.97 -2.82 -18.08
CA THR A 57 3.52 -2.78 -18.37
C THR A 57 2.90 -4.17 -18.34
N ASP A 58 3.72 -5.21 -18.38
CA ASP A 58 3.32 -6.61 -18.21
C ASP A 58 3.71 -7.08 -16.81
N ILE A 59 2.71 -7.43 -16.00
CA ILE A 59 2.91 -7.88 -14.62
C ILE A 59 3.63 -9.25 -14.57
N ASN A 60 3.38 -10.14 -15.52
CA ASN A 60 4.05 -11.45 -15.57
C ASN A 60 5.56 -11.28 -15.80
N LYS A 61 5.92 -10.36 -16.69
CA LYS A 61 7.32 -10.04 -16.95
C LYS A 61 7.98 -9.43 -15.72
N LEU A 62 7.30 -8.49 -15.04
CA LEU A 62 7.79 -7.91 -13.79
C LEU A 62 8.09 -9.00 -12.76
N ILE A 63 7.11 -9.86 -12.47
CA ILE A 63 7.26 -10.94 -11.47
C ILE A 63 8.42 -11.85 -11.84
N LYS A 64 8.50 -12.28 -13.09
CA LYS A 64 9.55 -13.20 -13.57
C LYS A 64 10.96 -12.62 -13.44
N GLU A 65 11.12 -11.34 -13.75
CA GLU A 65 12.45 -10.71 -13.83
C GLU A 65 12.91 -10.15 -12.49
N THR A 66 11.99 -9.68 -11.62
CA THR A 66 12.36 -8.99 -10.38
C THR A 66 11.95 -9.70 -9.09
N ASN A 67 11.13 -10.74 -9.20
CA ASN A 67 10.71 -11.62 -8.09
C ASN A 67 10.33 -10.86 -6.80
N PRO A 68 9.42 -9.86 -6.84
CA PRO A 68 8.98 -9.16 -5.66
C PRO A 68 8.15 -10.09 -4.75
N GLN A 69 8.17 -9.81 -3.45
CA GLN A 69 7.30 -10.48 -2.47
C GLN A 69 6.08 -9.63 -2.13
N ILE A 70 6.22 -8.31 -2.18
CA ILE A 70 5.16 -7.36 -1.83
C ILE A 70 4.89 -6.44 -3.03
N GLY A 71 3.62 -6.26 -3.35
CA GLY A 71 3.12 -5.23 -4.25
C GLY A 71 2.50 -4.08 -3.46
N ILE A 72 3.02 -2.85 -3.63
CA ILE A 72 2.36 -1.64 -3.12
C ILE A 72 1.46 -1.12 -4.22
N VAL A 73 0.15 -1.27 -4.05
CA VAL A 73 -0.84 -0.84 -5.03
C VAL A 73 -1.18 0.62 -4.81
N CYS A 74 -0.80 1.45 -5.76
CA CYS A 74 -0.98 2.89 -5.74
C CYS A 74 -1.48 3.38 -7.10
N VAL A 75 -2.78 3.26 -7.30
CA VAL A 75 -3.50 3.60 -8.53
C VAL A 75 -4.65 4.58 -8.23
N ALA A 76 -5.44 4.93 -9.23
CA ALA A 76 -6.69 5.66 -9.01
C ALA A 76 -7.64 4.79 -8.15
N TYR A 77 -8.43 5.44 -7.27
CA TYR A 77 -9.24 4.74 -6.26
C TYR A 77 -10.24 3.72 -6.85
N ASP A 78 -10.77 4.00 -8.03
CA ASP A 78 -11.71 3.14 -8.76
C ASP A 78 -11.04 1.88 -9.35
N ALA A 79 -9.73 1.90 -9.53
CA ALA A 79 -8.94 0.77 -10.00
C ALA A 79 -8.26 -0.02 -8.85
N ASN A 80 -8.32 0.49 -7.62
CA ASN A 80 -7.56 -0.07 -6.50
C ASN A 80 -7.95 -1.53 -6.23
N GLY A 81 -9.24 -1.84 -6.24
CA GLY A 81 -9.74 -3.19 -6.03
C GLY A 81 -9.28 -4.19 -7.09
N SER A 82 -9.46 -3.85 -8.37
CA SER A 82 -9.08 -4.75 -9.49
C SER A 82 -7.58 -4.95 -9.59
N VAL A 83 -6.78 -3.91 -9.39
CA VAL A 83 -5.31 -4.01 -9.43
C VAL A 83 -4.77 -4.74 -8.20
N GLY A 84 -5.40 -4.55 -7.03
CA GLY A 84 -5.07 -5.31 -5.82
C GLY A 84 -5.32 -6.81 -6.00
N LEU A 85 -6.46 -7.17 -6.58
CA LEU A 85 -6.80 -8.56 -6.88
C LEU A 85 -5.81 -9.15 -7.89
N MET A 86 -5.49 -8.43 -8.96
CA MET A 86 -4.47 -8.83 -9.93
C MET A 86 -3.12 -9.12 -9.26
N ALA A 87 -2.66 -8.27 -8.35
CA ALA A 87 -1.40 -8.47 -7.64
C ALA A 87 -1.42 -9.75 -6.77
N LEU A 88 -2.53 -10.02 -6.07
CA LEU A 88 -2.74 -11.25 -5.31
C LEU A 88 -2.72 -12.49 -6.21
N GLU A 89 -3.40 -12.45 -7.35
CA GLU A 89 -3.43 -13.55 -8.33
C GLU A 89 -2.03 -13.90 -8.86
N HIS A 90 -1.10 -12.95 -8.80
CA HIS A 90 0.31 -13.17 -9.12
C HIS A 90 1.18 -13.53 -7.90
N GLY A 91 0.57 -13.86 -6.78
CA GLY A 91 1.26 -14.37 -5.58
C GLY A 91 1.93 -13.31 -4.72
N LEU A 92 1.61 -12.03 -4.90
CA LEU A 92 2.16 -10.96 -4.08
C LEU A 92 1.37 -10.79 -2.77
N HIS A 93 2.06 -10.54 -1.67
CA HIS A 93 1.47 -9.84 -0.54
C HIS A 93 1.17 -8.40 -0.97
N VAL A 94 0.09 -7.80 -0.49
CA VAL A 94 -0.36 -6.51 -1.02
C VAL A 94 -0.55 -5.47 0.08
N LEU A 95 0.04 -4.30 -0.14
CA LEU A 95 -0.30 -3.07 0.56
C LEU A 95 -1.12 -2.19 -0.40
N LEU A 96 -2.40 -1.98 -0.10
CA LEU A 96 -3.31 -1.16 -0.92
C LEU A 96 -3.42 0.25 -0.37
N GLU A 97 -3.46 1.24 -1.26
CA GLU A 97 -3.90 2.59 -0.91
C GLU A 97 -5.37 2.60 -0.48
N THR A 98 -5.76 3.62 0.27
CA THR A 98 -7.15 3.82 0.69
C THR A 98 -8.00 4.43 -0.44
N PRO A 99 -9.26 3.99 -0.58
CA PRO A 99 -9.91 2.85 0.08
C PRO A 99 -9.44 1.50 -0.49
N ILE A 100 -9.66 0.39 0.22
CA ILE A 100 -9.28 -0.96 -0.25
C ILE A 100 -9.86 -1.27 -1.63
N ALA A 101 -11.09 -0.85 -1.90
CA ALA A 101 -11.77 -1.00 -3.18
C ALA A 101 -12.90 0.02 -3.32
N HIS A 102 -13.39 0.22 -4.53
CA HIS A 102 -14.52 1.09 -4.82
C HIS A 102 -15.88 0.43 -4.50
N LYS A 103 -15.94 -0.92 -4.53
CA LYS A 103 -17.15 -1.71 -4.24
C LYS A 103 -16.87 -2.73 -3.15
N LEU A 104 -17.89 -3.01 -2.32
CA LEU A 104 -17.78 -4.04 -1.28
C LEU A 104 -17.46 -5.42 -1.87
N SER A 105 -18.06 -5.77 -3.02
CA SER A 105 -17.78 -7.05 -3.70
C SER A 105 -16.31 -7.20 -4.13
N GLU A 106 -15.65 -6.13 -4.46
CA GLU A 106 -14.21 -6.13 -4.77
C GLU A 106 -13.39 -6.31 -3.48
N ALA A 107 -13.77 -5.65 -2.39
CA ALA A 107 -13.13 -5.82 -1.09
C ALA A 107 -13.25 -7.27 -0.59
N ASP A 108 -14.45 -7.85 -0.69
CA ASP A 108 -14.71 -9.25 -0.33
C ASP A 108 -13.87 -10.21 -1.19
N ALA A 109 -13.74 -9.95 -2.50
CA ALA A 109 -12.92 -10.74 -3.40
C ALA A 109 -11.42 -10.69 -3.03
N ILE A 110 -10.91 -9.51 -2.66
CA ILE A 110 -9.54 -9.33 -2.19
C ILE A 110 -9.27 -10.14 -0.92
N ILE A 111 -10.15 -10.01 0.09
CA ILE A 111 -10.01 -10.71 1.37
C ILE A 111 -10.06 -12.23 1.15
N LYS A 112 -11.01 -12.70 0.34
CA LYS A 112 -11.15 -14.10 -0.01
C LYS A 112 -9.91 -14.64 -0.72
N SER A 113 -9.48 -13.97 -1.79
CA SER A 113 -8.31 -14.36 -2.57
C SER A 113 -7.04 -14.43 -1.71
N ALA A 114 -6.81 -13.45 -0.86
CA ALA A 114 -5.67 -13.43 0.05
C ALA A 114 -5.71 -14.62 1.03
N SER A 115 -6.88 -14.89 1.62
CA SER A 115 -7.08 -16.01 2.56
C SER A 115 -6.84 -17.37 1.90
N GLU A 116 -7.39 -17.59 0.70
CA GLU A 116 -7.25 -18.85 -0.04
C GLU A 116 -5.81 -19.13 -0.48
N GLN A 117 -5.04 -18.09 -0.75
CA GLN A 117 -3.64 -18.20 -1.18
C GLN A 117 -2.63 -18.08 -0.02
N GLY A 118 -3.05 -17.83 1.22
CA GLY A 118 -2.17 -17.59 2.36
C GLY A 118 -1.37 -16.28 2.22
N LEU A 119 -1.86 -15.33 1.43
CA LEU A 119 -1.25 -14.03 1.22
C LEU A 119 -1.72 -13.02 2.25
N LYS A 120 -0.92 -11.98 2.48
CA LYS A 120 -1.26 -10.88 3.38
C LYS A 120 -1.75 -9.69 2.58
N VAL A 121 -2.80 -9.07 3.09
CA VAL A 121 -3.33 -7.78 2.59
C VAL A 121 -3.35 -6.80 3.74
N GLU A 122 -2.86 -5.62 3.49
CA GLU A 122 -2.93 -4.48 4.40
C GLU A 122 -3.42 -3.26 3.63
N VAL A 123 -4.19 -2.41 4.29
CA VAL A 123 -4.62 -1.12 3.75
C VAL A 123 -3.76 -0.02 4.36
N ALA A 124 -3.27 0.90 3.55
CA ALA A 124 -2.38 1.99 3.96
C ALA A 124 -3.10 3.08 4.78
N GLU A 125 -3.92 2.65 5.77
CA GLU A 125 -4.57 3.54 6.72
C GLU A 125 -3.65 3.79 7.91
N GLN A 126 -3.01 4.95 7.90
CA GLN A 126 -1.97 5.27 8.87
C GLN A 126 -2.47 5.89 10.17
N PHE A 127 -3.72 6.37 10.24
CA PHE A 127 -4.18 7.13 11.40
C PHE A 127 -4.10 6.33 12.70
N HIS A 128 -4.56 5.08 12.68
CA HIS A 128 -4.52 4.22 13.88
C HIS A 128 -3.10 3.87 14.35
N ARG A 129 -2.07 4.07 13.52
CA ARG A 129 -0.66 3.81 13.83
C ARG A 129 0.09 5.02 14.35
N ARG A 130 -0.51 6.21 14.27
CA ARG A 130 0.12 7.45 14.72
C ARG A 130 0.29 7.45 16.24
N PRO A 131 1.44 7.88 16.78
CA PRO A 131 1.68 7.89 18.22
C PRO A 131 0.60 8.61 19.04
N PRO A 132 0.06 9.77 18.65
CA PRO A 132 -1.05 10.40 19.37
C PRO A 132 -2.32 9.53 19.42
N GLU A 133 -2.65 8.85 18.34
CA GLU A 133 -3.84 7.99 18.28
C GLU A 133 -3.67 6.73 19.14
N GLN A 134 -2.46 6.15 19.11
CA GLN A 134 -2.11 5.05 20.00
C GLN A 134 -2.16 5.45 21.48
N LEU A 135 -1.73 6.67 21.81
CA LEU A 135 -1.83 7.19 23.17
C LEU A 135 -3.30 7.37 23.59
N LYS A 136 -4.14 7.98 22.74
CA LYS A 136 -5.58 8.10 22.98
C LYS A 136 -6.22 6.74 23.26
N LEU A 137 -5.94 5.75 22.44
CA LEU A 137 -6.47 4.40 22.60
C LEU A 137 -6.05 3.80 23.96
N LYS A 138 -4.78 3.90 24.33
CA LYS A 138 -4.27 3.40 25.61
C LYS A 138 -4.91 4.11 26.80
N LEU A 139 -5.10 5.43 26.74
CA LEU A 139 -5.77 6.19 27.78
C LEU A 139 -7.23 5.79 27.95
N ILE A 140 -7.95 5.56 26.86
CA ILE A 140 -9.33 5.06 26.91
C ILE A 140 -9.37 3.65 27.51
N GLN A 141 -8.52 2.75 27.05
CA GLN A 141 -8.45 1.36 27.52
C GLN A 141 -8.01 1.24 28.99
N SER A 142 -7.23 2.19 29.51
CA SER A 142 -6.81 2.20 30.91
C SER A 142 -7.95 2.47 31.89
N GLY A 143 -9.11 2.90 31.42
CA GLY A 143 -10.24 3.28 32.26
C GLY A 143 -10.08 4.64 32.94
N LEU A 144 -9.00 5.38 32.68
CA LEU A 144 -8.72 6.69 33.31
C LEU A 144 -9.88 7.70 33.15
N PHE A 145 -10.57 7.63 32.01
CA PHE A 145 -11.72 8.48 31.71
C PHE A 145 -13.08 7.87 32.15
N GLY A 146 -13.06 6.70 32.78
CA GLY A 146 -14.29 5.96 33.05
C GLY A 146 -14.96 5.50 31.74
N LYS A 147 -16.28 5.44 31.76
CA LYS A 147 -17.07 5.06 30.57
C LYS A 147 -17.21 6.25 29.62
N VAL A 148 -16.60 6.12 28.45
CA VAL A 148 -16.69 7.15 27.39
C VAL A 148 -18.06 7.02 26.67
N TYR A 149 -18.85 8.07 26.69
CA TYR A 149 -20.16 8.12 26.03
C TYR A 149 -20.11 8.92 24.71
N THR A 150 -19.23 9.91 24.65
CA THR A 150 -19.09 10.80 23.47
C THR A 150 -17.66 11.27 23.35
N SER A 151 -17.18 11.39 22.14
CA SER A 151 -15.90 12.02 21.82
C SER A 151 -16.07 13.00 20.67
N PHE A 152 -15.35 14.12 20.74
CA PHE A 152 -15.22 15.07 19.64
C PHE A 152 -13.78 15.02 19.14
N ASN A 153 -13.63 14.90 17.83
CA ASN A 153 -12.35 15.01 17.16
C ASN A 153 -12.43 16.17 16.16
N ASP A 154 -11.77 17.27 16.49
CA ASP A 154 -11.64 18.40 15.58
C ASP A 154 -10.34 18.26 14.81
N PHE A 155 -10.44 18.05 13.51
CA PHE A 155 -9.31 17.92 12.60
C PHE A 155 -9.23 19.16 11.71
N ALA A 156 -8.49 20.15 12.17
CA ALA A 156 -8.12 21.31 11.38
C ALA A 156 -6.88 20.99 10.54
N GLY A 157 -7.08 20.51 9.33
CA GLY A 157 -6.01 20.27 8.35
C GLY A 157 -6.12 21.26 7.19
N HIS A 158 -4.99 21.66 6.62
CA HIS A 158 -5.01 22.28 5.30
C HIS A 158 -5.53 21.23 4.31
N GLY A 159 -6.66 21.52 3.64
CA GLY A 159 -7.17 20.68 2.59
C GLY A 159 -6.10 20.52 1.50
N TYR A 160 -5.84 19.29 1.12
CA TYR A 160 -5.10 19.05 -0.11
C TYR A 160 -6.00 19.44 -1.28
N HIS A 161 -5.71 20.57 -1.89
CA HIS A 161 -6.29 20.99 -3.17
C HIS A 161 -5.48 20.40 -4.32
#